data_f1455e506d8f54c501fa2bb567a5f53d
#
_entry.id   f1455e506d8f54c501fa2bb567a5f53d
#
_cell.length_a   1.000
_cell.length_b   1.000
_cell.length_c   1.000
_cell.angle_alpha   90.00
_cell.angle_beta   90.00
_cell.angle_gamma   90.00
#
_symmetry.space_group_name_H-M   'P 1'
#
loop_
_entity.id
_entity.type
_entity.pdbx_description
1 polymer ?
#
loop_
_entity_poly.entity_id
_entity_poly.type
_entity_poly.pdbx_seq_one_letter_code
_entity_poly.pdbx_strand_id
1 'polypeptide(L)'
;YVNNINAQTAREHLEYLASDELEGREAGQKGQKLAGAYLMQNFIEYGLPPLNGGYFQKFNLRVVEPGKIKISVNGDTLSYFQDFLHNSDFDDSNFSNTEVVFIGYGIGADSYNEYEGLDLRDKVVMFIDSEPKNKKGKYIVNKKYSHSLWGNRLKKIKKLKTQGAKAIIVVNERLSFLKSSYAHSFKSS
;
A
#
# COMPACT_ATOMS: atom_id res chain seq x y z
N TYR A 1 33.81 -23.25 2.02
CA TYR A 1 32.40 -23.01 1.76
C TYR A 1 32.22 -22.07 0.55
N VAL A 2 32.93 -20.95 0.46
CA VAL A 2 32.77 -19.94 -0.61
C VAL A 2 33.07 -20.51 -2.02
N ASN A 3 33.96 -21.46 -2.15
CA ASN A 3 34.33 -22.04 -3.44
C ASN A 3 33.26 -22.97 -4.06
N ASN A 4 32.20 -23.28 -3.33
CA ASN A 4 31.09 -24.12 -3.81
C ASN A 4 29.90 -23.31 -4.37
N ILE A 5 29.96 -21.98 -4.26
CA ILE A 5 28.95 -21.10 -4.83
C ILE A 5 29.40 -20.69 -6.23
N ASN A 6 28.70 -21.12 -7.26
CA ASN A 6 28.98 -20.72 -8.63
C ASN A 6 27.77 -19.97 -9.25
N ALA A 7 28.09 -19.10 -10.21
CA ALA A 7 27.08 -18.25 -10.85
C ALA A 7 26.06 -19.03 -11.67
N GLN A 8 26.44 -20.20 -12.20
CA GLN A 8 25.54 -21.04 -13.00
C GLN A 8 24.46 -21.65 -12.13
N THR A 9 24.82 -22.28 -11.01
CA THR A 9 23.84 -22.85 -10.08
C THR A 9 22.90 -21.76 -9.50
N ALA A 10 23.45 -20.60 -9.15
CA ALA A 10 22.63 -19.47 -8.68
C ALA A 10 21.65 -19.00 -9.76
N ARG A 11 22.06 -18.97 -11.04
CA ARG A 11 21.19 -18.61 -12.15
C ARG A 11 20.05 -19.61 -12.32
N GLU A 12 20.31 -20.90 -12.28
CA GLU A 12 19.30 -21.98 -12.40
C GLU A 12 18.23 -21.87 -11.32
N HIS A 13 18.63 -21.62 -10.07
CA HIS A 13 17.68 -21.38 -9.00
C HIS A 13 16.84 -20.11 -9.23
N LEU A 14 17.46 -19.01 -9.68
CA LEU A 14 16.76 -17.76 -9.95
C LEU A 14 15.81 -17.87 -11.14
N GLU A 15 16.22 -18.51 -12.22
CA GLU A 15 15.38 -18.72 -13.42
C GLU A 15 14.13 -19.51 -13.06
N TYR A 16 14.25 -20.59 -12.32
CA TYR A 16 13.10 -21.35 -11.87
C TYR A 16 12.21 -20.54 -10.91
N LEU A 17 12.79 -19.96 -9.88
CA LEU A 17 12.03 -19.20 -8.89
C LEU A 17 11.36 -17.92 -9.47
N ALA A 18 11.89 -17.38 -10.56
CA ALA A 18 11.33 -16.22 -11.25
C ALA A 18 10.44 -16.59 -12.46
N SER A 19 10.26 -17.88 -12.73
CA SER A 19 9.47 -18.33 -13.88
C SER A 19 7.98 -18.00 -13.73
N ASP A 20 7.31 -17.87 -14.87
CA ASP A 20 5.85 -17.65 -14.94
C ASP A 20 5.04 -18.82 -14.34
N GLU A 21 5.62 -20.02 -14.32
CA GLU A 21 5.02 -21.19 -13.69
C GLU A 21 4.71 -20.97 -12.20
N LEU A 22 5.50 -20.14 -11.53
CA LEU A 22 5.32 -19.84 -10.12
C LEU A 22 4.42 -18.61 -9.86
N GLU A 23 3.80 -18.03 -10.88
CA GLU A 23 2.73 -17.03 -10.78
C GLU A 23 3.06 -15.88 -9.78
N GLY A 24 4.33 -15.46 -9.73
CA GLY A 24 4.81 -14.43 -8.79
C GLY A 24 4.94 -14.87 -7.33
N ARG A 25 4.58 -16.09 -6.97
CA ARG A 25 4.73 -16.68 -5.62
C ARG A 25 3.99 -15.93 -4.51
N GLU A 26 2.81 -15.40 -4.82
CA GLU A 26 1.97 -14.73 -3.83
C GLU A 26 1.67 -15.66 -2.64
N ALA A 27 1.72 -15.11 -1.43
CA ALA A 27 1.53 -15.88 -0.20
C ALA A 27 0.16 -16.58 -0.16
N GLY A 28 0.15 -17.89 0.10
CA GLY A 28 -1.06 -18.73 0.13
C GLY A 28 -1.47 -19.30 -1.22
N GLN A 29 -0.95 -18.80 -2.34
CA GLN A 29 -1.27 -19.24 -3.69
C GLN A 29 -0.45 -20.46 -4.12
N LYS A 30 -0.82 -21.05 -5.28
CA LYS A 30 -0.16 -22.24 -5.83
C LYS A 30 1.33 -22.04 -6.08
N GLY A 31 1.71 -20.92 -6.69
CA GLY A 31 3.10 -20.62 -7.02
C GLY A 31 4.00 -20.54 -5.79
N GLN A 32 3.51 -19.98 -4.67
CA GLN A 32 4.25 -19.99 -3.40
C GLN A 32 4.47 -21.41 -2.86
N LYS A 33 3.48 -22.29 -2.99
CA LYS A 33 3.58 -23.68 -2.54
C LYS A 33 4.58 -24.47 -3.39
N LEU A 34 4.57 -24.26 -4.72
CA LEU A 34 5.54 -24.85 -5.64
C LEU A 34 6.97 -24.37 -5.35
N ALA A 35 7.16 -23.07 -5.15
CA ALA A 35 8.45 -22.51 -4.76
C ALA A 35 8.96 -23.09 -3.43
N GLY A 36 8.06 -23.22 -2.44
CA GLY A 36 8.39 -23.86 -1.17
C GLY A 36 8.83 -25.31 -1.32
N ALA A 37 8.11 -26.10 -2.11
CA ALA A 37 8.46 -27.49 -2.39
C ALA A 37 9.82 -27.60 -3.07
N TYR A 38 10.11 -26.73 -4.04
CA TYR A 38 11.41 -26.65 -4.70
C TYR A 38 12.55 -26.36 -3.72
N LEU A 39 12.38 -25.37 -2.84
CA LEU A 39 13.39 -25.03 -1.83
C LEU A 39 13.59 -26.18 -0.84
N MET A 40 12.54 -26.83 -0.40
CA MET A 40 12.62 -28.00 0.47
C MET A 40 13.42 -29.12 -0.17
N GLN A 41 13.18 -29.44 -1.44
CA GLN A 41 13.92 -30.47 -2.16
C GLN A 41 15.41 -30.16 -2.22
N ASN A 42 15.78 -28.91 -2.54
CA ASN A 42 17.18 -28.47 -2.55
C ASN A 42 17.82 -28.58 -1.15
N PHE A 43 17.12 -28.25 -0.08
CA PHE A 43 17.66 -28.40 1.27
C PHE A 43 17.94 -29.87 1.61
N ILE A 44 17.06 -30.79 1.19
CA ILE A 44 17.28 -32.22 1.35
C ILE A 44 18.52 -32.67 0.58
N GLU A 45 18.65 -32.26 -0.68
CA GLU A 45 19.80 -32.59 -1.55
C GLU A 45 21.14 -32.07 -1.00
N TYR A 46 21.11 -30.89 -0.37
CA TYR A 46 22.28 -30.30 0.30
C TYR A 46 22.56 -30.91 1.69
N GLY A 47 21.76 -31.88 2.14
CA GLY A 47 21.92 -32.51 3.44
C GLY A 47 21.58 -31.59 4.62
N LEU A 48 20.81 -30.54 4.41
CA LEU A 48 20.37 -29.65 5.49
C LEU A 48 19.19 -30.32 6.22
N PRO A 49 19.30 -30.57 7.52
CA PRO A 49 18.21 -31.18 8.27
C PRO A 49 17.04 -30.22 8.50
N PRO A 50 15.82 -30.73 8.65
CA PRO A 50 14.68 -29.89 9.01
C PRO A 50 14.83 -29.35 10.44
N LEU A 51 14.28 -28.18 10.69
CA LEU A 51 14.20 -27.57 12.01
C LEU A 51 12.83 -27.86 12.65
N ASN A 52 12.80 -28.15 13.94
CA ASN A 52 11.55 -28.35 14.70
C ASN A 52 10.54 -29.31 14.04
N GLY A 53 11.03 -30.38 13.41
CA GLY A 53 10.18 -31.42 12.81
C GLY A 53 9.69 -31.15 11.39
N GLY A 54 10.18 -30.10 10.71
CA GLY A 54 9.80 -29.82 9.33
C GLY A 54 10.61 -28.71 8.65
N TYR A 55 10.50 -28.63 7.33
CA TYR A 55 11.07 -27.54 6.53
C TYR A 55 10.15 -26.32 6.44
N PHE A 56 8.89 -26.43 6.90
CA PHE A 56 7.92 -25.38 6.78
C PHE A 56 7.41 -24.94 8.16
N GLN A 57 7.43 -23.66 8.40
CA GLN A 57 6.68 -23.03 9.46
C GLN A 57 5.31 -22.62 8.94
N LYS A 58 4.26 -23.30 9.37
CA LYS A 58 2.89 -22.99 8.97
C LYS A 58 2.34 -21.83 9.79
N PHE A 59 1.67 -20.91 9.14
CA PHE A 59 0.91 -19.82 9.75
C PHE A 59 -0.38 -19.56 8.98
N ASN A 60 -1.39 -19.06 9.67
CA ASN A 60 -2.66 -18.74 9.03
C ASN A 60 -2.58 -17.40 8.31
N LEU A 61 -3.07 -17.37 7.07
CA LEU A 61 -3.30 -16.14 6.33
C LEU A 61 -4.78 -15.78 6.42
N ARG A 62 -5.06 -14.51 6.71
CA ARG A 62 -6.39 -13.95 6.56
C ARG A 62 -6.43 -13.16 5.26
N VAL A 63 -7.20 -13.63 4.30
CA VAL A 63 -7.53 -12.86 3.11
C VAL A 63 -8.66 -11.92 3.48
N VAL A 64 -8.43 -10.63 3.32
CA VAL A 64 -9.45 -9.60 3.49
C VAL A 64 -9.80 -9.10 2.10
N GLU A 65 -10.94 -9.56 1.59
CA GLU A 65 -11.49 -9.03 0.35
C GLU A 65 -12.26 -7.74 0.67
N PRO A 66 -12.05 -6.67 -0.13
CA PRO A 66 -12.88 -5.50 0.02
C PRO A 66 -14.34 -5.87 -0.31
N GLY A 67 -15.25 -5.58 0.58
CA GLY A 67 -16.68 -5.70 0.33
C GLY A 67 -17.14 -4.80 -0.83
N LYS A 68 -18.45 -4.65 -1.01
CA LYS A 68 -19.00 -3.73 -2.01
C LYS A 68 -18.75 -2.29 -1.58
N ILE A 69 -17.83 -1.62 -2.27
CA ILE A 69 -17.50 -0.22 -2.01
C ILE A 69 -18.21 0.63 -3.07
N LYS A 70 -19.05 1.56 -2.61
CA LYS A 70 -19.75 2.51 -3.47
C LYS A 70 -19.48 3.91 -2.96
N ILE A 71 -19.05 4.79 -3.85
CA ILE A 71 -18.91 6.23 -3.60
C ILE A 71 -19.78 6.96 -4.62
N SER A 72 -20.59 7.90 -4.15
CA SER A 72 -21.34 8.81 -5.02
C SER A 72 -21.10 10.25 -4.59
N VAL A 73 -20.90 11.12 -5.56
CA VAL A 73 -20.69 12.57 -5.34
C VAL A 73 -21.70 13.31 -6.20
N ASN A 74 -22.57 14.12 -5.59
CA ASN A 74 -23.62 14.89 -6.26
C ASN A 74 -24.54 14.04 -7.16
N GLY A 75 -24.75 12.77 -6.81
CA GLY A 75 -25.56 11.82 -7.58
C GLY A 75 -24.78 10.95 -8.55
N ASP A 76 -23.58 11.32 -8.94
CA ASP A 76 -22.71 10.53 -9.80
C ASP A 76 -22.02 9.43 -8.99
N THR A 77 -22.07 8.19 -9.49
CA THR A 77 -21.40 7.06 -8.86
C THR A 77 -20.00 6.89 -9.44
N LEU A 78 -19.01 6.86 -8.57
CA LEU A 78 -17.61 6.62 -8.93
C LEU A 78 -17.34 5.13 -9.12
N SER A 79 -16.51 4.79 -10.10
CA SER A 79 -16.10 3.42 -10.43
C SER A 79 -14.86 3.02 -9.65
N TYR A 80 -14.95 1.92 -8.91
CA TYR A 80 -13.80 1.35 -8.21
C TYR A 80 -12.72 0.97 -9.22
N PHE A 81 -11.45 1.17 -8.89
CA PHE A 81 -10.28 1.05 -9.75
C PHE A 81 -10.16 2.09 -10.88
N GLN A 82 -11.23 2.74 -11.31
CA GLN A 82 -11.14 3.80 -12.33
C GLN A 82 -10.99 5.16 -11.69
N ASP A 83 -11.86 5.48 -10.77
CA ASP A 83 -11.93 6.80 -10.15
C ASP A 83 -11.29 6.82 -8.76
N PHE A 84 -11.34 5.71 -8.04
CA PHE A 84 -10.77 5.60 -6.70
C PHE A 84 -10.25 4.21 -6.38
N LEU A 85 -9.37 4.15 -5.36
CA LEU A 85 -8.91 2.95 -4.68
C LEU A 85 -9.27 3.08 -3.19
N HIS A 86 -9.64 1.97 -2.60
CA HIS A 86 -9.90 1.89 -1.16
C HIS A 86 -8.72 1.22 -0.46
N ASN A 87 -8.26 1.84 0.59
CA ASN A 87 -7.23 1.28 1.45
C ASN A 87 -7.63 1.56 2.89
N SER A 88 -8.23 0.59 3.54
CA SER A 88 -8.63 0.75 4.93
C SER A 88 -8.63 -0.55 5.70
N ASP A 89 -8.42 -0.40 6.99
CA ASP A 89 -8.66 -1.40 8.03
C ASP A 89 -10.09 -1.27 8.59
N PHE A 90 -11.04 -0.77 7.79
CA PHE A 90 -12.37 -0.42 8.27
C PHE A 90 -13.31 -1.61 8.36
N ASP A 91 -14.10 -1.61 9.40
CA ASP A 91 -15.38 -2.29 9.48
C ASP A 91 -16.38 -1.66 8.49
N ASP A 92 -17.48 -2.35 8.21
CA ASP A 92 -18.54 -1.85 7.37
C ASP A 92 -19.01 -0.47 7.87
N SER A 93 -18.87 0.53 7.02
CA SER A 93 -19.32 1.88 7.33
C SER A 93 -20.15 2.44 6.19
N ASN A 94 -21.25 3.06 6.55
CA ASN A 94 -22.12 3.77 5.62
C ASN A 94 -22.36 5.17 6.14
N PHE A 95 -22.11 6.16 5.31
CA PHE A 95 -22.42 7.56 5.63
C PHE A 95 -22.84 8.30 4.36
N SER A 96 -23.93 9.07 4.49
CA SER A 96 -24.49 9.89 3.44
C SER A 96 -24.58 11.34 3.90
N ASN A 97 -24.68 12.26 2.95
CA ASN A 97 -24.82 13.70 3.21
C ASN A 97 -23.76 14.25 4.18
N THR A 98 -22.53 13.73 4.06
CA THR A 98 -21.43 14.13 4.93
C THR A 98 -20.69 15.29 4.29
N GLU A 99 -20.42 16.31 5.08
CA GLU A 99 -19.61 17.44 4.64
C GLU A 99 -18.17 17.00 4.34
N VAL A 100 -17.66 17.43 3.18
CA VAL A 100 -16.25 17.22 2.79
C VAL A 100 -15.48 18.51 3.01
N VAL A 101 -14.47 18.45 3.86
CA VAL A 101 -13.56 19.57 4.15
C VAL A 101 -12.27 19.39 3.37
N PHE A 102 -12.02 20.24 2.39
CA PHE A 102 -10.76 20.26 1.67
C PHE A 102 -9.72 21.09 2.42
N ILE A 103 -8.58 20.47 2.72
CA ILE A 103 -7.50 21.05 3.53
C ILE A 103 -6.17 21.15 2.77
N GLY A 104 -6.22 21.50 1.48
CA GLY A 104 -5.01 21.69 0.67
C GLY A 104 -4.16 20.43 0.61
N TYR A 105 -2.92 20.51 1.08
CA TYR A 105 -1.97 19.39 1.13
C TYR A 105 -1.99 18.61 2.46
N GLY A 106 -2.84 18.97 3.38
CA GLY A 106 -2.97 18.29 4.67
C GLY A 106 -1.75 18.49 5.59
N ILE A 107 -1.15 19.67 5.55
CA ILE A 107 0.05 20.01 6.33
C ILE A 107 -0.36 20.79 7.58
N GLY A 108 0.09 20.33 8.74
CA GLY A 108 -0.09 21.00 10.02
C GLY A 108 1.24 21.20 10.73
N ALA A 109 2.17 21.90 10.08
CA ALA A 109 3.41 22.32 10.67
C ALA A 109 3.24 23.70 11.32
N ASP A 110 4.01 24.01 12.36
CA ASP A 110 3.96 25.30 13.06
C ASP A 110 4.17 26.50 12.11
N SER A 111 4.96 26.32 11.07
CA SER A 111 5.25 27.34 10.06
C SER A 111 4.29 27.36 8.87
N TYR A 112 3.44 26.36 8.73
CA TYR A 112 2.50 26.20 7.62
C TYR A 112 1.40 25.21 7.99
N ASN A 113 0.25 25.75 8.43
CA ASN A 113 -0.88 24.95 8.90
C ASN A 113 -2.13 25.23 8.06
N GLU A 114 -2.59 24.22 7.31
CA GLU A 114 -3.73 24.35 6.38
C GLU A 114 -5.09 24.04 7.03
N TYR A 115 -5.10 23.61 8.25
CA TYR A 115 -6.33 23.30 8.99
C TYR A 115 -6.40 23.92 10.38
N GLU A 116 -5.64 25.00 10.59
CA GLU A 116 -5.75 25.80 11.81
C GLU A 116 -7.16 26.40 11.92
N GLY A 117 -7.77 26.23 13.09
CA GLY A 117 -9.14 26.72 13.35
C GLY A 117 -10.26 25.91 12.70
N LEU A 118 -9.98 24.85 11.94
CA LEU A 118 -10.99 23.97 11.39
C LEU A 118 -11.39 22.87 12.38
N ASP A 119 -12.68 22.66 12.56
CA ASP A 119 -13.19 21.48 13.24
C ASP A 119 -13.34 20.34 12.23
N LEU A 120 -12.51 19.30 12.37
CA LEU A 120 -12.48 18.15 11.48
C LEU A 120 -13.22 16.93 12.06
N ARG A 121 -13.79 17.04 13.27
CA ARG A 121 -14.52 15.94 13.92
C ARG A 121 -15.73 15.54 13.12
N ASP A 122 -15.89 14.24 12.93
CA ASP A 122 -16.99 13.61 12.20
C ASP A 122 -17.14 14.03 10.72
N LYS A 123 -16.15 14.71 10.16
CA LYS A 123 -16.14 15.14 8.76
C LYS A 123 -15.33 14.22 7.87
N VAL A 124 -15.66 14.20 6.59
CA VAL A 124 -14.80 13.64 5.55
C VAL A 124 -13.75 14.68 5.19
N VAL A 125 -12.48 14.37 5.36
CA VAL A 125 -11.39 15.30 5.08
C VAL A 125 -10.70 14.92 3.78
N MET A 126 -10.50 15.88 2.88
CA MET A 126 -9.83 15.68 1.59
C MET A 126 -8.55 16.47 1.51
N PHE A 127 -7.46 15.84 1.05
CA PHE A 127 -6.19 16.53 0.82
C PHE A 127 -5.43 15.99 -0.40
N ILE A 128 -4.50 16.79 -0.94
CA ILE A 128 -3.61 16.41 -2.05
C ILE A 128 -2.36 15.73 -1.47
N ASP A 129 -2.03 14.53 -1.98
CA ASP A 129 -0.86 13.73 -1.55
C ASP A 129 0.44 14.28 -2.14
N SER A 130 0.78 15.49 -1.73
CA SER A 130 1.99 16.19 -2.15
C SER A 130 2.38 17.22 -1.08
N GLU A 131 3.40 18.01 -1.37
CA GLU A 131 3.78 19.21 -0.61
C GLU A 131 3.91 20.39 -1.58
N PRO A 132 3.43 21.58 -1.21
CA PRO A 132 3.53 22.76 -2.05
C PRO A 132 4.98 23.24 -2.17
N LYS A 133 5.31 23.73 -3.37
CA LYS A 133 6.60 24.33 -3.69
C LYS A 133 6.46 25.81 -4.01
N ASN A 134 7.47 26.59 -3.67
CA ASN A 134 7.58 27.98 -4.07
C ASN A 134 8.04 28.09 -5.55
N LYS A 135 8.06 29.32 -6.08
CA LYS A 135 8.49 29.60 -7.47
C LYS A 135 9.92 29.14 -7.78
N LYS A 136 10.77 28.93 -6.78
CA LYS A 136 12.14 28.41 -6.93
C LYS A 136 12.24 26.88 -6.82
N GLY A 137 11.10 26.17 -6.75
CA GLY A 137 11.04 24.72 -6.65
C GLY A 137 11.34 24.15 -5.26
N LYS A 138 11.53 24.98 -4.23
CA LYS A 138 11.74 24.53 -2.86
C LYS A 138 10.42 24.27 -2.16
N TYR A 139 10.34 23.21 -1.36
CA TYR A 139 9.19 22.94 -0.51
C TYR A 139 8.97 24.04 0.52
N ILE A 140 7.73 24.48 0.70
CA ILE A 140 7.41 25.66 1.53
C ILE A 140 7.73 25.37 3.00
N VAL A 141 7.44 24.17 3.49
CA VAL A 141 7.56 23.80 4.91
C VAL A 141 9.02 23.87 5.40
N ASN A 142 9.94 23.27 4.67
CA ASN A 142 11.34 23.15 5.11
C ASN A 142 12.33 24.05 4.32
N LYS A 143 11.84 24.76 3.30
CA LYS A 143 12.61 25.64 2.40
C LYS A 143 13.76 24.92 1.65
N LYS A 144 13.66 23.58 1.50
CA LYS A 144 14.65 22.71 0.84
C LYS A 144 14.09 22.15 -0.48
N TYR A 145 14.95 21.52 -1.29
CA TYR A 145 14.57 20.81 -2.50
C TYR A 145 14.12 19.36 -2.22
N SER A 146 14.31 18.86 -1.00
CA SER A 146 13.81 17.56 -0.54
C SER A 146 12.52 17.71 0.25
N HIS A 147 11.68 16.70 0.22
CA HIS A 147 10.45 16.65 1.02
C HIS A 147 10.72 16.89 2.51
N SER A 148 9.78 17.53 3.17
CA SER A 148 9.71 17.58 4.63
C SER A 148 9.14 16.27 5.19
N LEU A 149 9.01 16.20 6.52
CA LEU A 149 8.29 15.12 7.17
C LEU A 149 6.79 15.07 6.78
N TRP A 150 6.26 16.15 6.23
CA TRP A 150 4.88 16.25 5.73
C TRP A 150 4.70 15.71 4.32
N GLY A 151 5.76 15.33 3.62
CA GLY A 151 5.70 14.52 2.41
C GLY A 151 5.24 13.08 2.69
N ASN A 152 5.22 12.65 3.94
CA ASN A 152 4.76 11.33 4.34
C ASN A 152 3.23 11.32 4.52
N ARG A 153 2.53 10.64 3.60
CA ARG A 153 1.08 10.46 3.62
C ARG A 153 0.55 9.85 4.93
N LEU A 154 1.23 8.83 5.45
CA LEU A 154 0.80 8.15 6.67
C LEU A 154 0.84 9.08 7.88
N LYS A 155 1.81 10.00 7.94
CA LYS A 155 1.86 11.02 8.99
C LYS A 155 0.64 11.94 8.93
N LYS A 156 0.25 12.39 7.73
CA LYS A 156 -0.95 13.22 7.53
C LYS A 156 -2.21 12.47 7.97
N ILE A 157 -2.39 11.25 7.48
CA ILE A 157 -3.54 10.39 7.84
C ILE A 157 -3.61 10.19 9.36
N LYS A 158 -2.50 9.83 10.00
CA LYS A 158 -2.45 9.65 11.46
C LYS A 158 -2.86 10.93 12.20
N LYS A 159 -2.37 12.07 11.77
CA LYS A 159 -2.72 13.37 12.38
C LYS A 159 -4.20 13.67 12.23
N LEU A 160 -4.79 13.48 11.04
CA LEU A 160 -6.20 13.73 10.79
C LEU A 160 -7.11 12.77 11.59
N LYS A 161 -6.72 11.49 11.70
CA LYS A 161 -7.41 10.52 12.58
C LYS A 161 -7.42 11.01 14.04
N THR A 162 -6.32 11.54 14.56
CA THR A 162 -6.26 12.07 15.93
C THR A 162 -7.11 13.33 16.13
N GLN A 163 -7.48 14.01 15.05
CA GLN A 163 -8.40 15.16 15.07
C GLN A 163 -9.87 14.77 14.86
N GLY A 164 -10.16 13.47 14.80
CA GLY A 164 -11.52 12.95 14.72
C GLY A 164 -12.11 12.90 13.32
N ALA A 165 -11.29 13.01 12.27
CA ALA A 165 -11.79 12.84 10.90
C ALA A 165 -12.48 11.49 10.72
N LYS A 166 -13.72 11.50 10.20
CA LYS A 166 -14.57 10.33 9.99
C LYS A 166 -14.05 9.46 8.84
N ALA A 167 -13.65 10.10 7.75
CA ALA A 167 -13.01 9.45 6.62
C ALA A 167 -11.99 10.41 5.99
N ILE A 168 -11.07 9.86 5.21
CA ILE A 168 -10.01 10.65 4.58
C ILE A 168 -9.95 10.30 3.11
N ILE A 169 -10.08 11.31 2.26
CA ILE A 169 -9.92 11.23 0.81
C ILE A 169 -8.54 11.78 0.46
N VAL A 170 -7.73 10.96 -0.17
CA VAL A 170 -6.39 11.35 -0.63
C VAL A 170 -6.41 11.52 -2.13
N VAL A 171 -6.24 12.75 -2.61
CA VAL A 171 -6.10 13.06 -4.03
C VAL A 171 -4.66 12.78 -4.45
N ASN A 172 -4.46 11.82 -5.35
CA ASN A 172 -3.14 11.41 -5.80
C ASN A 172 -3.05 11.48 -7.32
N GLU A 173 -2.15 12.31 -7.84
CA GLU A 173 -1.90 12.46 -9.28
C GLU A 173 -1.34 11.17 -9.91
N ARG A 174 -0.77 10.27 -9.11
CA ARG A 174 -0.22 8.99 -9.55
C ARG A 174 -1.21 7.81 -9.47
N LEU A 175 -2.49 8.10 -9.34
CA LEU A 175 -3.52 7.06 -9.24
C LEU A 175 -3.46 6.07 -10.42
N SER A 176 -3.17 6.55 -11.64
CA SER A 176 -3.01 5.71 -12.82
C SER A 176 -1.87 4.69 -12.70
N PHE A 177 -0.77 5.05 -12.05
CA PHE A 177 0.34 4.13 -11.77
C PHE A 177 -0.03 3.10 -10.71
N LEU A 178 -0.71 3.51 -9.65
CA LEU A 178 -1.20 2.60 -8.62
C LEU A 178 -2.20 1.59 -9.18
N LYS A 179 -3.05 1.98 -10.13
CA LYS A 179 -3.98 1.08 -10.82
C LYS A 179 -3.27 -0.10 -11.48
N SER A 180 -2.14 0.10 -12.13
CA SER A 180 -1.38 -0.98 -12.78
C SER A 180 -0.84 -1.98 -11.77
N SER A 181 -0.39 -1.52 -10.61
CA SER A 181 0.14 -2.38 -9.54
C SER A 181 -0.94 -3.20 -8.85
N TYR A 182 -2.13 -2.62 -8.62
CA TYR A 182 -3.26 -3.33 -8.00
C TYR A 182 -4.02 -4.24 -8.97
N ALA A 183 -4.11 -3.91 -10.26
CA ALA A 183 -4.80 -4.73 -11.25
C ALA A 183 -4.16 -6.11 -11.46
N HIS A 184 -2.86 -6.25 -11.20
CA HIS A 184 -2.20 -7.56 -11.22
C HIS A 184 -2.54 -8.44 -10.01
N SER A 185 -2.82 -7.84 -8.85
CA SER A 185 -3.14 -8.58 -7.63
C SER A 185 -4.53 -9.25 -7.64
N PHE A 186 -5.45 -8.77 -8.47
CA PHE A 186 -6.86 -9.22 -8.48
C PHE A 186 -7.26 -10.05 -9.71
N LYS A 187 -6.35 -10.28 -10.67
CA LYS A 187 -6.62 -11.11 -11.85
C LYS A 187 -6.38 -12.61 -11.64
N SER A 188 -5.95 -13.02 -10.46
CA SER A 188 -5.60 -14.41 -10.13
C SER A 188 -6.60 -15.11 -9.19
N SER A 189 -7.85 -14.68 -9.19
CA SER A 189 -8.93 -15.40 -8.50
C SER A 189 -9.96 -15.95 -9.48
#